data_b3d813fb7c485439a48f70169c11fa87
#
_entry.id   b3d813fb7c485439a48f70169c11fa87
#
_cell.length_a   1.000
_cell.length_b   1.000
_cell.length_c   1.000
_cell.angle_alpha   90.00
_cell.angle_beta   90.00
_cell.angle_gamma   90.00
#
_symmetry.space_group_name_H-M   'P 1'
#
loop_
_entity.id
_entity.type
_entity.pdbx_description
1 polymer ?
#
loop_
_entity_poly.entity_id
_entity_poly.type
_entity_poly.pdbx_seq_one_letter_code
_entity_poly.pdbx_strand_id
1 'polypeptide(L)'
;MESFRQFLVQGTKRSLLTLSALYLLSAPAAAQSVVVDGVGADERAALIDASRAAVEQVAGTFIDSRTLVENAAVKLDQIYTKAQGFVTGTEILAKEQQGGLVHLRARIDVDTDPDAQLMNNLSMIMMLNDPRIAVVVREAGGGHDRAAESALDDKLLDLGFSHVVASERTAGIDLSGLGSAASRTAAGQSLGADYLVLGRVQSQAVDISLPDGEGGSYRKTQLKSGHARLTVDVIRTATGEVVGTFTESAKGVGTSEAQAQAKAVEKASAKAAERLEEKFRHLGSEAGIHEW
;
A
#
# COMPACT_ATOMS: atom_id res chain seq x y z
N MET A 1 -20.50 -16.48 72.63
CA MET A 1 -20.30 -17.25 71.34
C MET A 1 -21.18 -16.71 70.19
N GLU A 2 -21.76 -15.53 70.32
CA GLU A 2 -22.60 -14.91 69.27
C GLU A 2 -21.96 -13.75 68.50
N SER A 3 -20.81 -13.26 68.99
CA SER A 3 -20.11 -12.10 68.34
C SER A 3 -19.27 -12.47 67.10
N PHE A 4 -19.02 -13.74 66.83
CA PHE A 4 -18.15 -14.17 65.72
C PHE A 4 -18.89 -14.50 64.41
N ARG A 5 -20.23 -14.59 64.46
CA ARG A 5 -21.04 -14.91 63.28
C ARG A 5 -21.49 -13.68 62.48
N GLN A 6 -21.45 -12.48 63.09
CA GLN A 6 -21.86 -11.27 62.38
C GLN A 6 -20.74 -10.63 61.55
N PHE A 7 -19.50 -11.03 61.73
CA PHE A 7 -18.38 -10.44 61.00
C PHE A 7 -18.10 -11.08 59.64
N LEU A 8 -18.61 -12.30 59.41
CA LEU A 8 -18.40 -13.06 58.15
C LEU A 8 -19.44 -12.80 57.05
N VAL A 9 -20.57 -12.14 57.37
CA VAL A 9 -21.66 -11.87 56.41
C VAL A 9 -21.54 -10.50 55.74
N GLN A 10 -20.78 -9.55 56.33
CA GLN A 10 -20.59 -8.23 55.74
C GLN A 10 -19.36 -8.11 54.80
N GLY A 11 -18.45 -9.09 54.81
CA GLY A 11 -17.24 -9.09 53.95
C GLY A 11 -17.51 -9.54 52.51
N THR A 12 -18.55 -10.32 52.28
CA THR A 12 -18.82 -10.92 50.92
C THR A 12 -19.72 -10.11 50.02
N LYS A 13 -20.39 -9.08 50.51
CA LYS A 13 -21.26 -8.21 49.67
C LYS A 13 -20.56 -7.03 49.04
N ARG A 14 -19.34 -6.68 49.44
CA ARG A 14 -18.58 -5.58 48.83
C ARG A 14 -17.58 -5.99 47.74
N SER A 15 -17.25 -7.27 47.65
CA SER A 15 -16.29 -7.80 46.65
C SER A 15 -16.95 -8.20 45.31
N LEU A 16 -18.29 -8.33 45.23
CA LEU A 16 -18.99 -8.69 44.02
C LEU A 16 -19.41 -7.50 43.15
N LEU A 17 -19.36 -6.27 43.67
CA LEU A 17 -19.73 -5.06 42.94
C LEU A 17 -18.56 -4.36 42.24
N THR A 18 -17.34 -4.74 42.52
CA THR A 18 -16.14 -4.17 41.86
C THR A 18 -15.65 -4.98 40.67
N LEU A 19 -16.10 -6.21 40.47
CA LEU A 19 -15.73 -7.06 39.33
C LEU A 19 -16.63 -6.86 38.10
N SER A 20 -17.81 -6.24 38.26
CA SER A 20 -18.73 -5.97 37.14
C SER A 20 -18.44 -4.67 36.40
N ALA A 21 -17.60 -3.80 36.93
CA ALA A 21 -17.30 -2.49 36.32
C ALA A 21 -16.08 -2.49 35.39
N LEU A 22 -15.34 -3.59 35.31
CA LEU A 22 -14.12 -3.68 34.48
C LEU A 22 -14.33 -4.39 33.15
N TYR A 23 -15.57 -4.82 32.83
CA TYR A 23 -15.89 -5.51 31.58
C TYR A 23 -16.53 -4.61 30.52
N LEU A 24 -16.65 -3.31 30.75
CA LEU A 24 -17.31 -2.35 29.84
C LEU A 24 -16.37 -1.38 29.12
N LEU A 25 -15.07 -1.62 29.10
CA LEU A 25 -14.10 -0.74 28.41
C LEU A 25 -13.33 -1.39 27.27
N SER A 26 -13.81 -2.51 26.72
CA SER A 26 -13.45 -2.93 25.37
C SER A 26 -14.58 -2.56 24.44
N ALA A 27 -14.75 -1.26 24.17
CA ALA A 27 -15.51 -0.86 23.01
C ALA A 27 -14.73 -1.33 21.77
N PRO A 28 -15.31 -2.19 20.90
CA PRO A 28 -14.70 -2.44 19.60
C PRO A 28 -14.60 -1.09 18.86
N ALA A 29 -13.58 -0.93 18.06
CA ALA A 29 -13.43 0.21 17.14
C ALA A 29 -14.77 0.51 16.49
N ALA A 30 -15.27 1.73 16.63
CA ALA A 30 -16.65 2.07 16.32
C ALA A 30 -16.82 2.11 14.81
N ALA A 31 -17.50 1.12 14.24
CA ALA A 31 -18.10 1.27 12.92
C ALA A 31 -19.13 2.41 13.00
N GLN A 32 -19.04 3.39 12.11
CA GLN A 32 -20.04 4.45 12.02
C GLN A 32 -21.19 3.96 11.14
N SER A 33 -22.38 3.79 11.74
CA SER A 33 -23.59 3.45 11.01
C SER A 33 -24.21 4.70 10.39
N VAL A 34 -24.40 4.69 9.08
CA VAL A 34 -25.10 5.75 8.34
C VAL A 34 -26.30 5.16 7.61
N VAL A 35 -27.36 5.97 7.47
CA VAL A 35 -28.52 5.59 6.66
C VAL A 35 -28.48 6.39 5.37
N VAL A 36 -28.42 5.68 4.25
CA VAL A 36 -28.26 6.23 2.91
C VAL A 36 -29.28 5.64 1.95
N ASP A 37 -29.56 6.36 0.89
CA ASP A 37 -30.37 5.91 -0.23
C ASP A 37 -29.44 5.47 -1.37
N GLY A 38 -29.85 4.43 -2.10
CA GLY A 38 -29.13 3.94 -3.29
C GLY A 38 -30.08 3.60 -4.41
N VAL A 39 -29.64 3.78 -5.64
CA VAL A 39 -30.42 3.57 -6.85
C VAL A 39 -29.64 2.71 -7.84
N GLY A 40 -30.31 1.72 -8.45
CA GLY A 40 -29.65 0.85 -9.42
C GLY A 40 -30.63 0.10 -10.31
N ALA A 41 -30.12 -0.54 -11.37
CA ALA A 41 -30.94 -1.36 -12.26
C ALA A 41 -31.50 -2.62 -11.56
N ASP A 42 -30.83 -3.06 -10.52
CA ASP A 42 -31.23 -4.17 -9.66
C ASP A 42 -30.84 -3.87 -8.20
N GLU A 43 -31.23 -4.75 -7.29
CA GLU A 43 -30.94 -4.62 -5.86
C GLU A 43 -29.44 -4.53 -5.57
N ARG A 44 -28.64 -5.31 -6.28
CA ARG A 44 -27.18 -5.34 -6.09
C ARG A 44 -26.55 -4.01 -6.52
N ALA A 45 -26.96 -3.48 -7.66
CA ALA A 45 -26.49 -2.19 -8.14
C ALA A 45 -26.90 -1.05 -7.22
N ALA A 46 -28.14 -1.06 -6.73
CA ALA A 46 -28.63 -0.08 -5.76
C ALA A 46 -27.89 -0.17 -4.41
N LEU A 47 -27.54 -1.39 -3.97
CA LEU A 47 -26.78 -1.59 -2.74
C LEU A 47 -25.32 -1.10 -2.88
N ILE A 48 -24.70 -1.30 -4.05
CA ILE A 48 -23.36 -0.77 -4.35
C ILE A 48 -23.38 0.77 -4.32
N ASP A 49 -24.41 1.39 -4.88
CA ASP A 49 -24.57 2.84 -4.89
C ASP A 49 -24.78 3.39 -3.46
N ALA A 50 -25.62 2.74 -2.66
CA ALA A 50 -25.80 3.08 -1.24
C ALA A 50 -24.49 2.91 -0.45
N SER A 51 -23.73 1.85 -0.70
CA SER A 51 -22.45 1.61 -0.05
C SER A 51 -21.42 2.70 -0.37
N ARG A 52 -21.41 3.17 -1.62
CA ARG A 52 -20.60 4.32 -2.04
C ARG A 52 -21.00 5.57 -1.27
N ALA A 53 -22.29 5.90 -1.24
CA ALA A 53 -22.80 7.08 -0.53
C ALA A 53 -22.48 7.04 0.98
N ALA A 54 -22.53 5.86 1.60
CA ALA A 54 -22.19 5.69 3.01
C ALA A 54 -20.70 5.97 3.26
N VAL A 55 -19.81 5.38 2.46
CA VAL A 55 -18.37 5.61 2.57
C VAL A 55 -18.02 7.07 2.30
N GLU A 56 -18.65 7.71 1.30
CA GLU A 56 -18.49 9.13 1.00
C GLU A 56 -18.91 10.01 2.18
N GLN A 57 -20.04 9.74 2.79
CA GLN A 57 -20.52 10.49 3.94
C GLN A 57 -19.58 10.35 5.15
N VAL A 58 -19.06 9.17 5.40
CA VAL A 58 -18.13 8.91 6.52
C VAL A 58 -16.75 9.49 6.21
N ALA A 59 -16.21 9.26 5.01
CA ALA A 59 -14.91 9.79 4.59
C ALA A 59 -14.94 11.32 4.40
N GLY A 60 -16.06 11.89 3.93
CA GLY A 60 -16.23 13.32 3.75
C GLY A 60 -16.07 14.10 5.06
N THR A 61 -16.53 13.55 6.19
CA THR A 61 -16.28 14.15 7.51
C THR A 61 -14.80 14.15 7.91
N PHE A 62 -13.99 13.25 7.38
CA PHE A 62 -12.53 13.23 7.59
C PHE A 62 -11.77 14.11 6.60
N ILE A 63 -12.27 14.25 5.37
CA ILE A 63 -11.63 15.02 4.28
C ILE A 63 -11.93 16.51 4.40
N ASP A 64 -13.12 16.90 4.88
CA ASP A 64 -13.54 18.30 5.04
C ASP A 64 -12.71 19.07 6.08
N SER A 65 -11.95 18.35 6.92
CA SER A 65 -10.98 18.94 7.84
C SER A 65 -9.59 19.19 7.21
N ARG A 66 -9.36 18.80 5.96
CA ARG A 66 -8.08 18.92 5.24
C ARG A 66 -8.33 19.33 3.79
N THR A 67 -8.47 20.60 3.54
CA THR A 67 -8.50 21.37 2.28
C THR A 67 -8.66 20.57 0.98
N LEU A 68 -9.86 20.64 0.37
CA LEU A 68 -10.18 20.08 -0.94
C LEU A 68 -9.48 20.87 -2.06
N VAL A 69 -8.62 20.24 -2.81
CA VAL A 69 -8.10 20.75 -4.08
C VAL A 69 -9.14 20.51 -5.20
N GLU A 70 -9.29 21.47 -6.09
CA GLU A 70 -10.34 21.65 -7.09
C GLU A 70 -10.63 20.47 -8.08
N ASN A 71 -9.85 19.39 -8.06
CA ASN A 71 -10.01 18.20 -8.89
C ASN A 71 -10.25 16.89 -8.11
N ALA A 72 -10.49 16.99 -6.81
CA ALA A 72 -10.64 15.82 -5.94
C ALA A 72 -11.89 14.98 -6.24
N ALA A 73 -12.99 15.61 -6.74
CA ALA A 73 -14.25 14.91 -6.94
C ALA A 73 -14.18 13.75 -7.95
N VAL A 74 -13.48 13.93 -9.07
CA VAL A 74 -13.32 12.87 -10.10
C VAL A 74 -12.40 11.75 -9.61
N LYS A 75 -11.40 12.10 -8.80
CA LYS A 75 -10.45 11.13 -8.23
C LYS A 75 -11.04 10.36 -7.06
N LEU A 76 -11.88 11.02 -6.26
CA LEU A 76 -12.67 10.37 -5.21
C LEU A 76 -13.56 9.25 -5.80
N ASP A 77 -14.15 9.42 -6.98
CA ASP A 77 -15.00 8.40 -7.60
C ASP A 77 -14.24 7.11 -7.94
N GLN A 78 -12.98 7.19 -8.34
CA GLN A 78 -12.12 6.02 -8.56
C GLN A 78 -11.68 5.36 -7.24
N ILE A 79 -11.47 6.16 -6.21
CA ILE A 79 -11.12 5.70 -4.86
C ILE A 79 -12.32 4.99 -4.22
N TYR A 80 -13.52 5.54 -4.34
CA TYR A 80 -14.75 4.94 -3.80
C TYR A 80 -15.14 3.64 -4.50
N THR A 81 -14.76 3.42 -5.75
CA THR A 81 -14.96 2.15 -6.41
C THR A 81 -14.15 1.02 -5.76
N LYS A 82 -13.00 1.33 -5.16
CA LYS A 82 -12.19 0.40 -4.35
C LYS A 82 -12.65 0.31 -2.88
N ALA A 83 -13.49 1.24 -2.44
CA ALA A 83 -13.89 1.39 -1.03
C ALA A 83 -14.94 0.37 -0.54
N GLN A 84 -15.34 -0.61 -1.35
CA GLN A 84 -16.24 -1.71 -0.91
C GLN A 84 -15.67 -2.52 0.25
N GLY A 85 -14.37 -2.46 0.51
CA GLY A 85 -13.71 -3.08 1.67
C GLY A 85 -13.99 -2.41 3.02
N PHE A 86 -14.60 -1.20 3.04
CA PHE A 86 -14.91 -0.48 4.28
C PHE A 86 -16.28 -0.79 4.86
N VAL A 87 -17.17 -1.42 4.10
CA VAL A 87 -18.51 -1.78 4.56
C VAL A 87 -18.41 -3.07 5.37
N THR A 88 -18.65 -2.97 6.67
CA THR A 88 -18.62 -4.09 7.61
C THR A 88 -19.98 -4.70 7.86
N GLY A 89 -21.06 -3.96 7.59
CA GLY A 89 -22.43 -4.42 7.73
C GLY A 89 -23.40 -3.67 6.82
N THR A 90 -24.48 -4.35 6.42
CA THR A 90 -25.54 -3.76 5.58
C THR A 90 -26.88 -4.29 5.99
N GLU A 91 -27.84 -3.40 6.24
CA GLU A 91 -29.24 -3.69 6.54
C GLU A 91 -30.14 -2.88 5.61
N ILE A 92 -30.93 -3.54 4.77
CA ILE A 92 -31.90 -2.87 3.90
C ILE A 92 -33.12 -2.50 4.74
N LEU A 93 -33.40 -1.22 4.90
CA LEU A 93 -34.52 -0.69 5.67
C LEU A 93 -35.79 -0.54 4.82
N ALA A 94 -35.65 -0.17 3.57
CA ALA A 94 -36.75 -0.04 2.62
C ALA A 94 -36.27 -0.34 1.20
N LYS A 95 -37.17 -0.82 0.36
CA LYS A 95 -36.91 -1.10 -1.05
C LYS A 95 -38.18 -0.81 -1.86
N GLU A 96 -38.01 -0.03 -2.91
CA GLU A 96 -39.09 0.30 -3.84
C GLU A 96 -38.59 0.13 -5.29
N GLN A 97 -39.52 -0.17 -6.20
CA GLN A 97 -39.21 -0.24 -7.61
C GLN A 97 -39.99 0.84 -8.35
N GLN A 98 -39.29 1.80 -8.94
CA GLN A 98 -39.87 2.93 -9.65
C GLN A 98 -39.16 3.17 -10.98
N GLY A 99 -39.92 3.27 -12.06
CA GLY A 99 -39.38 3.59 -13.39
C GLY A 99 -38.38 2.55 -13.95
N GLY A 100 -38.45 1.29 -13.51
CA GLY A 100 -37.53 0.23 -13.91
C GLY A 100 -36.23 0.22 -13.10
N LEU A 101 -36.07 1.11 -12.12
CA LEU A 101 -34.95 1.16 -11.20
C LEU A 101 -35.39 0.69 -9.82
N VAL A 102 -34.44 0.13 -9.08
CA VAL A 102 -34.57 -0.21 -7.68
C VAL A 102 -34.04 0.95 -6.86
N HIS A 103 -34.89 1.49 -6.00
CA HIS A 103 -34.53 2.45 -4.96
C HIS A 103 -34.52 1.71 -3.64
N LEU A 104 -33.43 1.83 -2.89
CA LEU A 104 -33.35 1.25 -1.55
C LEU A 104 -32.81 2.28 -0.56
N ARG A 105 -33.27 2.11 0.68
CA ARG A 105 -32.70 2.80 1.84
C ARG A 105 -32.04 1.74 2.70
N ALA A 106 -30.77 1.92 2.98
CA ALA A 106 -30.01 0.97 3.77
C ALA A 106 -29.30 1.65 4.94
N ARG A 107 -29.18 0.93 6.04
CA ARG A 107 -28.20 1.22 7.09
C ARG A 107 -26.94 0.50 6.72
N ILE A 108 -25.85 1.24 6.64
CA ILE A 108 -24.54 0.73 6.26
C ILE A 108 -23.57 1.06 7.37
N ASP A 109 -22.90 0.02 7.89
CA ASP A 109 -21.84 0.15 8.86
C ASP A 109 -20.52 0.29 8.11
N VAL A 110 -19.89 1.45 8.29
CA VAL A 110 -18.60 1.78 7.68
C VAL A 110 -17.55 1.74 8.78
N ASP A 111 -16.48 1.01 8.55
CA ASP A 111 -15.35 1.00 9.46
C ASP A 111 -14.73 2.40 9.51
N THR A 112 -14.74 3.02 10.68
CA THR A 112 -14.16 4.36 10.91
C THR A 112 -12.70 4.30 11.34
N ASP A 113 -12.20 3.10 11.58
CA ASP A 113 -10.78 2.82 11.67
C ASP A 113 -10.39 1.95 10.46
N PRO A 114 -10.63 2.45 9.22
CA PRO A 114 -10.05 1.83 8.06
C PRO A 114 -8.56 1.81 8.33
N ASP A 115 -7.95 0.70 8.06
CA ASP A 115 -6.51 0.51 8.16
C ASP A 115 -5.82 1.88 7.95
N ALA A 116 -5.23 2.42 9.02
CA ALA A 116 -4.63 3.77 9.01
C ALA A 116 -3.67 3.91 7.82
N GLN A 117 -3.20 2.79 7.31
CA GLN A 117 -2.40 2.65 6.12
C GLN A 117 -3.15 3.03 4.84
N LEU A 118 -4.41 2.63 4.70
CA LEU A 118 -5.20 2.97 3.51
C LEU A 118 -5.53 4.47 3.46
N MET A 119 -5.91 5.07 4.59
CA MET A 119 -6.16 6.53 4.65
C MET A 119 -4.87 7.31 4.39
N ASN A 120 -3.74 6.84 4.89
CA ASN A 120 -2.44 7.43 4.59
C ASN A 120 -2.07 7.30 3.11
N ASN A 121 -2.39 6.16 2.47
CA ASN A 121 -2.16 5.96 1.03
C ASN A 121 -3.02 6.92 0.21
N LEU A 122 -4.30 7.05 0.55
CA LEU A 122 -5.21 7.96 -0.14
C LEU A 122 -4.76 9.41 -0.01
N SER A 123 -4.40 9.85 1.20
CA SER A 123 -3.85 11.19 1.44
C SER A 123 -2.58 11.44 0.63
N MET A 124 -1.67 10.48 0.59
CA MET A 124 -0.44 10.55 -0.21
C MET A 124 -0.74 10.72 -1.71
N ILE A 125 -1.63 9.89 -2.27
CA ILE A 125 -2.01 9.95 -3.68
C ILE A 125 -2.66 11.28 -4.02
N MET A 126 -3.55 11.80 -3.16
CA MET A 126 -4.18 13.10 -3.35
C MET A 126 -3.17 14.24 -3.32
N MET A 127 -2.25 14.26 -2.35
CA MET A 127 -1.20 15.28 -2.23
C MET A 127 -0.25 15.26 -3.42
N LEU A 128 0.03 14.10 -3.99
CA LEU A 128 0.85 13.94 -5.19
C LEU A 128 0.05 14.14 -6.50
N ASN A 129 -1.26 14.39 -6.43
CA ASN A 129 -2.15 14.57 -7.56
C ASN A 129 -2.25 13.33 -8.47
N ASP A 130 -2.25 12.11 -7.88
CA ASP A 130 -2.31 10.80 -8.55
C ASP A 130 -1.38 10.73 -9.77
N PRO A 131 -0.07 10.81 -9.56
CA PRO A 131 0.91 10.99 -10.63
C PRO A 131 0.99 9.75 -11.51
N ARG A 132 1.34 9.96 -12.77
CA ARG A 132 1.76 8.87 -13.64
C ARG A 132 3.20 8.48 -13.35
N ILE A 133 3.43 7.20 -13.01
CA ILE A 133 4.72 6.68 -12.59
C ILE A 133 5.22 5.67 -13.61
N ALA A 134 6.45 5.81 -14.08
CA ALA A 134 7.11 4.82 -14.92
C ALA A 134 8.26 4.16 -14.16
N VAL A 135 8.27 2.82 -14.12
CA VAL A 135 9.33 2.02 -13.53
C VAL A 135 10.20 1.42 -14.63
N VAL A 136 11.50 1.52 -14.48
CA VAL A 136 12.49 0.96 -15.41
C VAL A 136 13.59 0.31 -14.59
N VAL A 137 13.73 -1.00 -14.65
CA VAL A 137 14.82 -1.71 -13.98
C VAL A 137 15.72 -2.42 -14.99
N ARG A 138 17.02 -2.22 -14.85
CA ARG A 138 18.03 -2.81 -15.72
C ARG A 138 19.05 -3.62 -14.91
N GLU A 139 19.45 -4.72 -15.47
CA GLU A 139 20.63 -5.44 -15.00
C GLU A 139 21.92 -4.66 -15.35
N ALA A 140 23.02 -4.94 -14.64
CA ALA A 140 24.32 -4.36 -14.92
C ALA A 140 24.81 -4.63 -16.36
N GLY A 141 24.34 -5.71 -17.00
CA GLY A 141 24.60 -6.05 -18.41
C GLY A 141 23.71 -5.32 -19.42
N GLY A 142 22.79 -4.45 -18.98
CA GLY A 142 21.90 -3.66 -19.83
C GLY A 142 20.56 -4.32 -20.16
N GLY A 143 20.34 -5.58 -19.76
CA GLY A 143 19.04 -6.26 -19.91
C GLY A 143 17.97 -5.72 -18.97
N HIS A 144 16.69 -5.92 -19.34
CA HIS A 144 15.57 -5.65 -18.43
C HIS A 144 15.48 -6.69 -17.32
N ASP A 145 15.39 -6.26 -16.09
CA ASP A 145 14.98 -7.12 -14.98
C ASP A 145 13.47 -6.95 -14.74
N ARG A 146 12.69 -7.74 -15.49
CA ARG A 146 11.21 -7.67 -15.40
C ARG A 146 10.68 -8.11 -14.06
N ALA A 147 11.36 -9.00 -13.36
CA ALA A 147 10.91 -9.44 -12.04
C ALA A 147 11.03 -8.31 -11.02
N ALA A 148 12.12 -7.55 -11.08
CA ALA A 148 12.30 -6.38 -10.23
C ALA A 148 11.36 -5.22 -10.64
N GLU A 149 11.13 -4.99 -11.95
CA GLU A 149 10.13 -4.02 -12.43
C GLU A 149 8.75 -4.36 -11.88
N SER A 150 8.29 -5.61 -12.07
CA SER A 150 6.97 -6.06 -11.60
C SER A 150 6.79 -5.89 -10.09
N ALA A 151 7.81 -6.21 -9.29
CA ALA A 151 7.72 -6.06 -7.84
C ALA A 151 7.54 -4.60 -7.40
N LEU A 152 8.14 -3.65 -8.12
CA LEU A 152 7.97 -2.23 -7.85
C LEU A 152 6.63 -1.70 -8.40
N ASP A 153 6.19 -2.15 -9.59
CA ASP A 153 4.90 -1.83 -10.18
C ASP A 153 3.75 -2.32 -9.31
N ASP A 154 3.79 -3.59 -8.88
CA ASP A 154 2.78 -4.21 -8.01
C ASP A 154 2.65 -3.42 -6.70
N LYS A 155 3.78 -3.00 -6.11
CA LYS A 155 3.76 -2.19 -4.90
C LYS A 155 3.09 -0.82 -5.10
N LEU A 156 3.35 -0.16 -6.23
CA LEU A 156 2.70 1.13 -6.56
C LEU A 156 1.18 0.95 -6.75
N LEU A 157 0.78 -0.14 -7.42
CA LEU A 157 -0.63 -0.47 -7.57
C LEU A 157 -1.30 -0.81 -6.23
N ASP A 158 -0.62 -1.56 -5.36
CA ASP A 158 -1.10 -1.89 -4.01
C ASP A 158 -1.25 -0.62 -3.14
N LEU A 159 -0.38 0.36 -3.31
CA LEU A 159 -0.50 1.68 -2.68
C LEU A 159 -1.71 2.47 -3.19
N GLY A 160 -2.28 2.09 -4.33
CA GLY A 160 -3.47 2.67 -4.94
C GLY A 160 -3.20 3.65 -6.08
N PHE A 161 -1.94 3.85 -6.51
CA PHE A 161 -1.67 4.64 -7.72
C PHE A 161 -2.35 4.01 -8.93
N SER A 162 -3.08 4.82 -9.71
CA SER A 162 -3.87 4.32 -10.83
C SER A 162 -3.16 4.42 -12.19
N HIS A 163 -2.06 5.17 -12.25
CA HIS A 163 -1.35 5.50 -13.47
C HIS A 163 0.09 4.98 -13.51
N VAL A 164 0.27 3.66 -13.32
CA VAL A 164 1.56 3.01 -13.55
C VAL A 164 1.74 2.72 -15.05
N VAL A 165 2.87 3.16 -15.61
CA VAL A 165 3.15 3.01 -17.04
C VAL A 165 3.55 1.58 -17.35
N ALA A 166 2.85 0.94 -18.30
CA ALA A 166 3.12 -0.44 -18.68
C ALA A 166 4.58 -0.64 -19.14
N SER A 167 5.18 -1.76 -18.73
CA SER A 167 6.59 -2.09 -18.96
C SER A 167 6.97 -2.22 -20.45
N GLU A 168 6.01 -2.48 -21.34
CA GLU A 168 6.26 -2.46 -22.78
C GLU A 168 6.65 -1.07 -23.30
N ARG A 169 6.12 -0.01 -22.69
CA ARG A 169 6.44 1.37 -23.06
C ARG A 169 7.80 1.81 -22.53
N THR A 170 8.26 1.22 -21.44
CA THR A 170 9.57 1.51 -20.83
C THR A 170 10.72 0.72 -21.46
N ALA A 171 10.39 -0.26 -22.32
CA ALA A 171 11.35 -1.18 -22.93
C ALA A 171 12.49 -0.50 -23.70
N GLY A 172 12.22 0.66 -24.31
CA GLY A 172 13.21 1.43 -25.08
C GLY A 172 14.08 2.38 -24.26
N ILE A 173 13.87 2.50 -22.95
CA ILE A 173 14.61 3.45 -22.11
C ILE A 173 15.97 2.88 -21.72
N ASP A 174 17.04 3.56 -22.15
CA ASP A 174 18.40 3.25 -21.75
C ASP A 174 18.84 4.12 -20.56
N LEU A 175 19.15 3.46 -19.42
CA LEU A 175 19.58 4.17 -18.22
C LEU A 175 20.96 4.83 -18.36
N SER A 176 21.81 4.38 -19.29
CA SER A 176 23.12 4.97 -19.50
C SER A 176 23.04 6.41 -20.03
N GLY A 177 21.97 6.72 -20.78
CA GLY A 177 21.69 8.07 -21.31
C GLY A 177 21.09 9.06 -20.29
N LEU A 178 20.69 8.59 -19.09
CA LEU A 178 19.96 9.39 -18.11
C LEU A 178 20.85 10.09 -17.06
N GLY A 179 22.07 10.45 -17.43
CA GLY A 179 23.04 11.08 -16.52
C GLY A 179 22.73 12.53 -16.16
N SER A 180 21.97 13.25 -17.00
CA SER A 180 21.64 14.66 -16.77
C SER A 180 20.16 14.87 -16.40
N ALA A 181 19.85 15.98 -15.73
CA ALA A 181 18.47 16.37 -15.47
C ALA A 181 17.65 16.51 -16.77
N ALA A 182 18.23 17.10 -17.80
CA ALA A 182 17.57 17.27 -19.10
C ALA A 182 17.23 15.95 -19.77
N SER A 183 18.14 14.94 -19.74
CA SER A 183 17.86 13.62 -20.32
C SER A 183 16.80 12.87 -19.54
N ARG A 184 16.77 12.97 -18.21
CA ARG A 184 15.74 12.40 -17.36
C ARG A 184 14.37 13.04 -17.61
N THR A 185 14.31 14.37 -17.72
CA THR A 185 13.09 15.09 -18.09
C THR A 185 12.57 14.63 -19.46
N ALA A 186 13.45 14.56 -20.48
CA ALA A 186 13.06 14.11 -21.82
C ALA A 186 12.52 12.67 -21.81
N ALA A 187 13.15 11.75 -21.07
CA ALA A 187 12.69 10.38 -20.93
C ALA A 187 11.31 10.29 -20.27
N GLY A 188 11.10 11.02 -19.17
CA GLY A 188 9.82 11.05 -18.49
C GLY A 188 8.71 11.65 -19.35
N GLN A 189 9.01 12.74 -20.08
CA GLN A 189 8.05 13.34 -21.02
C GLN A 189 7.66 12.38 -22.15
N SER A 190 8.62 11.62 -22.70
CA SER A 190 8.34 10.63 -23.74
C SER A 190 7.41 9.53 -23.28
N LEU A 191 7.43 9.19 -21.99
CA LEU A 191 6.52 8.24 -21.34
C LEU A 191 5.21 8.88 -20.86
N GLY A 192 5.16 10.21 -20.82
CA GLY A 192 4.09 10.96 -20.17
C GLY A 192 4.03 10.70 -18.65
N ALA A 193 5.18 10.47 -18.03
CA ALA A 193 5.30 10.16 -16.61
C ALA A 193 5.66 11.39 -15.80
N ASP A 194 5.05 11.55 -14.63
CA ASP A 194 5.37 12.61 -13.66
C ASP A 194 6.57 12.21 -12.80
N TYR A 195 6.72 10.91 -12.55
CA TYR A 195 7.87 10.33 -11.88
C TYR A 195 8.48 9.17 -12.66
N LEU A 196 9.81 9.09 -12.64
CA LEU A 196 10.58 7.95 -13.10
C LEU A 196 11.19 7.24 -11.90
N VAL A 197 10.98 5.93 -11.81
CA VAL A 197 11.64 5.04 -10.85
C VAL A 197 12.65 4.21 -11.62
N LEU A 198 13.94 4.54 -11.48
CA LEU A 198 15.03 3.93 -12.22
C LEU A 198 15.82 2.97 -11.34
N GLY A 199 15.73 1.68 -11.63
CA GLY A 199 16.40 0.62 -10.90
C GLY A 199 17.63 0.07 -11.64
N ARG A 200 18.70 -0.23 -10.90
CA ARG A 200 19.87 -0.97 -11.39
C ARG A 200 20.13 -2.19 -10.52
N VAL A 201 20.03 -3.37 -11.12
CA VAL A 201 20.28 -4.66 -10.46
C VAL A 201 21.71 -5.12 -10.75
N GLN A 202 22.41 -5.50 -9.70
CA GLN A 202 23.67 -6.24 -9.77
C GLN A 202 23.49 -7.55 -9.01
N SER A 203 23.75 -8.68 -9.66
CA SER A 203 23.66 -9.97 -9.02
C SER A 203 24.88 -10.84 -9.34
N GLN A 204 25.26 -11.67 -8.38
CA GLN A 204 26.33 -12.65 -8.52
C GLN A 204 26.04 -13.88 -7.68
N ALA A 205 26.62 -15.01 -8.04
CA ALA A 205 26.51 -16.23 -7.25
C ALA A 205 27.89 -16.82 -6.95
N VAL A 206 28.00 -17.42 -5.78
CA VAL A 206 29.23 -18.11 -5.32
C VAL A 206 28.91 -19.50 -4.79
N ASP A 207 29.87 -20.39 -4.84
CA ASP A 207 29.78 -21.73 -4.27
C ASP A 207 29.66 -21.67 -2.74
N ILE A 208 28.76 -22.46 -2.18
CA ILE A 208 28.73 -22.68 -0.73
C ILE A 208 29.66 -23.84 -0.38
N SER A 209 30.63 -23.57 0.45
CA SER A 209 31.54 -24.57 1.00
C SER A 209 31.30 -24.69 2.52
N LEU A 210 31.27 -25.93 3.00
CA LEU A 210 31.11 -26.24 4.42
C LEU A 210 32.45 -26.82 4.96
N PRO A 211 32.77 -26.54 6.24
CA PRO A 211 33.94 -27.18 6.88
C PRO A 211 33.80 -28.70 6.84
N ASP A 212 34.88 -29.37 6.49
CA ASP A 212 34.98 -30.84 6.40
C ASP A 212 35.85 -31.36 7.57
N GLY A 213 35.22 -31.44 8.75
CA GLY A 213 35.91 -31.93 9.98
C GLY A 213 36.87 -30.93 10.63
N GLU A 214 37.70 -31.42 11.56
CA GLU A 214 38.62 -30.59 12.38
C GLU A 214 39.90 -30.14 11.66
N GLY A 215 40.12 -30.56 10.41
CA GLY A 215 41.36 -30.31 9.68
C GLY A 215 41.43 -29.02 8.88
N GLY A 216 40.46 -28.11 8.96
CA GLY A 216 40.46 -26.83 8.23
C GLY A 216 40.21 -26.94 6.73
N SER A 217 39.88 -28.13 6.20
CA SER A 217 39.46 -28.34 4.82
C SER A 217 37.99 -27.94 4.62
N TYR A 218 37.65 -27.54 3.37
CA TYR A 218 36.26 -27.17 3.01
C TYR A 218 35.78 -28.07 1.87
N ARG A 219 34.56 -28.58 2.02
CA ARG A 219 33.88 -29.34 0.97
C ARG A 219 32.87 -28.45 0.27
N LYS A 220 32.97 -28.36 -1.06
CA LYS A 220 31.95 -27.69 -1.87
C LYS A 220 30.62 -28.45 -1.76
N THR A 221 29.54 -27.71 -1.54
CA THR A 221 28.18 -28.24 -1.62
C THR A 221 27.64 -28.13 -3.04
N GLN A 222 26.48 -28.73 -3.31
CA GLN A 222 25.73 -28.49 -4.55
C GLN A 222 24.95 -27.19 -4.52
N LEU A 223 25.03 -26.41 -3.43
CA LEU A 223 24.31 -25.18 -3.26
C LEU A 223 25.15 -23.96 -3.65
N LYS A 224 24.49 -22.99 -4.22
CA LYS A 224 25.04 -21.67 -4.56
C LYS A 224 24.40 -20.60 -3.69
N SER A 225 25.20 -19.63 -3.29
CA SER A 225 24.71 -18.41 -2.63
C SER A 225 24.67 -17.26 -3.64
N GLY A 226 23.46 -16.79 -3.97
CA GLY A 226 23.25 -15.59 -4.76
C GLY A 226 23.30 -14.36 -3.87
N HIS A 227 23.87 -13.28 -4.39
CA HIS A 227 23.87 -11.95 -3.78
C HIS A 227 23.31 -10.98 -4.81
N ALA A 228 22.33 -10.17 -4.43
CA ALA A 228 21.80 -9.11 -5.29
C ALA A 228 21.82 -7.78 -4.57
N ARG A 229 22.04 -6.73 -5.35
CA ARG A 229 21.92 -5.33 -4.95
C ARG A 229 21.06 -4.61 -5.98
N LEU A 230 20.01 -3.96 -5.53
CA LEU A 230 19.14 -3.11 -6.33
C LEU A 230 19.26 -1.67 -5.83
N THR A 231 19.76 -0.78 -6.69
CA THR A 231 19.79 0.66 -6.44
C THR A 231 18.65 1.30 -7.22
N VAL A 232 17.85 2.12 -6.55
CA VAL A 232 16.68 2.79 -7.13
C VAL A 232 16.82 4.30 -6.94
N ASP A 233 16.64 5.04 -8.04
CA ASP A 233 16.51 6.49 -8.08
C ASP A 233 15.07 6.87 -8.41
N VAL A 234 14.45 7.72 -7.59
CA VAL A 234 13.14 8.32 -7.86
C VAL A 234 13.38 9.74 -8.38
N ILE A 235 12.84 10.04 -9.55
CA ILE A 235 13.10 11.27 -10.29
C ILE A 235 11.77 11.98 -10.55
N ARG A 236 11.72 13.28 -10.24
CA ARG A 236 10.62 14.16 -10.66
C ARG A 236 10.86 14.59 -12.09
N THR A 237 9.99 14.18 -13.02
CA THR A 237 10.16 14.43 -14.46
C THR A 237 10.16 15.90 -14.80
N ALA A 238 9.34 16.73 -14.15
CA ALA A 238 9.23 18.17 -14.44
C ALA A 238 10.57 18.89 -14.32
N THR A 239 11.42 18.49 -13.37
CA THR A 239 12.74 19.13 -13.11
C THR A 239 13.93 18.24 -13.48
N GLY A 240 13.70 16.95 -13.67
CA GLY A 240 14.74 15.94 -13.86
C GLY A 240 15.58 15.69 -12.58
N GLU A 241 15.12 16.21 -11.44
CA GLU A 241 15.80 16.04 -10.15
C GLU A 241 15.58 14.66 -9.56
N VAL A 242 16.61 14.12 -8.93
CA VAL A 242 16.53 12.91 -8.12
C VAL A 242 15.97 13.30 -6.75
N VAL A 243 14.72 12.96 -6.50
CA VAL A 243 14.02 13.25 -5.23
C VAL A 243 14.20 12.14 -4.20
N GLY A 244 14.80 11.02 -4.59
CA GLY A 244 15.14 9.93 -3.69
C GLY A 244 16.07 8.91 -4.33
N THR A 245 17.02 8.41 -3.52
CA THR A 245 17.87 7.27 -3.88
C THR A 245 17.95 6.32 -2.71
N PHE A 246 17.83 5.05 -2.97
CA PHE A 246 18.05 4.00 -1.96
C PHE A 246 18.62 2.73 -2.60
N THR A 247 19.23 1.91 -1.77
CA THR A 247 19.85 0.65 -2.21
C THR A 247 19.46 -0.46 -1.25
N GLU A 248 18.93 -1.54 -1.81
CA GLU A 248 18.60 -2.75 -1.07
C GLU A 248 19.44 -3.93 -1.53
N SER A 249 19.76 -4.79 -0.59
CA SER A 249 20.56 -5.97 -0.85
C SER A 249 19.95 -7.21 -0.20
N ALA A 250 20.06 -8.34 -0.88
CA ALA A 250 19.58 -9.61 -0.36
C ALA A 250 20.46 -10.80 -0.80
N LYS A 251 20.25 -11.93 -0.12
CA LYS A 251 20.88 -13.21 -0.42
C LYS A 251 19.80 -14.23 -0.79
N GLY A 252 20.12 -15.06 -1.78
CA GLY A 252 19.33 -16.22 -2.19
C GLY A 252 20.15 -17.48 -2.18
N VAL A 253 19.52 -18.63 -1.98
CA VAL A 253 20.20 -19.94 -2.09
C VAL A 253 19.50 -20.76 -3.16
N GLY A 254 20.27 -21.38 -4.03
CA GLY A 254 19.79 -22.21 -5.12
C GLY A 254 20.70 -23.38 -5.41
N THR A 255 20.25 -24.30 -6.25
CA THR A 255 21.04 -25.43 -6.75
C THR A 255 21.82 -25.06 -8.02
N SER A 256 21.51 -23.91 -8.63
CA SER A 256 22.25 -23.32 -9.75
C SER A 256 22.54 -21.84 -9.47
N GLU A 257 23.49 -21.28 -10.21
CA GLU A 257 23.81 -19.84 -10.13
C GLU A 257 22.61 -18.98 -10.46
N ALA A 258 21.94 -19.29 -11.57
CA ALA A 258 20.74 -18.56 -12.00
C ALA A 258 19.62 -18.59 -10.94
N GLN A 259 19.37 -19.76 -10.32
CA GLN A 259 18.37 -19.88 -9.27
C GLN A 259 18.74 -19.10 -8.01
N ALA A 260 20.02 -19.14 -7.61
CA ALA A 260 20.51 -18.41 -6.45
C ALA A 260 20.42 -16.89 -6.67
N GLN A 261 20.82 -16.42 -7.87
CA GLN A 261 20.71 -15.02 -8.27
C GLN A 261 19.25 -14.56 -8.32
N ALA A 262 18.37 -15.32 -9.01
CA ALA A 262 16.94 -14.97 -9.10
C ALA A 262 16.28 -14.80 -7.72
N LYS A 263 16.53 -15.73 -6.79
CA LYS A 263 16.02 -15.61 -5.42
C LYS A 263 16.62 -14.42 -4.65
N ALA A 264 17.87 -14.05 -4.93
CA ALA A 264 18.48 -12.89 -4.32
C ALA A 264 17.88 -11.59 -4.86
N VAL A 265 17.65 -11.51 -6.19
CA VAL A 265 16.98 -10.38 -6.85
C VAL A 265 15.56 -10.22 -6.35
N GLU A 266 14.76 -11.30 -6.32
CA GLU A 266 13.39 -11.29 -5.79
C GLU A 266 13.32 -10.67 -4.39
N LYS A 267 14.19 -11.14 -3.47
CA LYS A 267 14.23 -10.60 -2.11
C LYS A 267 14.73 -9.16 -2.02
N ALA A 268 15.67 -8.75 -2.88
CA ALA A 268 16.15 -7.38 -2.94
C ALA A 268 15.05 -6.45 -3.48
N SER A 269 14.30 -6.91 -4.48
CA SER A 269 13.18 -6.17 -5.09
C SER A 269 12.02 -5.99 -4.11
N ALA A 270 11.69 -7.02 -3.33
CA ALA A 270 10.67 -6.91 -2.29
C ALA A 270 11.05 -5.84 -1.24
N LYS A 271 12.30 -5.82 -0.78
CA LYS A 271 12.78 -4.77 0.12
C LYS A 271 12.78 -3.38 -0.52
N ALA A 272 13.16 -3.32 -1.80
CA ALA A 272 13.14 -2.06 -2.54
C ALA A 272 11.71 -1.52 -2.71
N ALA A 273 10.72 -2.40 -2.89
CA ALA A 273 9.32 -2.05 -2.94
C ALA A 273 8.83 -1.40 -1.63
N GLU A 274 9.22 -1.94 -0.47
CA GLU A 274 8.93 -1.32 0.84
C GLU A 274 9.58 0.07 0.98
N ARG A 275 10.84 0.21 0.54
CA ARG A 275 11.53 1.52 0.57
C ARG A 275 10.92 2.52 -0.41
N LEU A 276 10.40 2.06 -1.55
CA LEU A 276 9.70 2.89 -2.51
C LEU A 276 8.41 3.46 -1.89
N GLU A 277 7.65 2.64 -1.18
CA GLU A 277 6.48 3.09 -0.40
C GLU A 277 6.86 4.20 0.57
N GLU A 278 7.87 3.99 1.43
CA GLU A 278 8.34 5.01 2.38
C GLU A 278 8.70 6.31 1.66
N LYS A 279 9.33 6.21 0.49
CA LYS A 279 9.74 7.38 -0.28
C LYS A 279 8.55 8.16 -0.84
N PHE A 280 7.55 7.48 -1.41
CA PHE A 280 6.34 8.16 -1.89
C PHE A 280 5.51 8.75 -0.75
N ARG A 281 5.47 8.10 0.42
CA ARG A 281 4.84 8.67 1.63
C ARG A 281 5.51 9.98 2.05
N HIS A 282 6.85 10.02 2.01
CA HIS A 282 7.60 11.23 2.34
C HIS A 282 7.34 12.35 1.32
N LEU A 283 7.37 12.04 0.02
CA LEU A 283 7.05 13.00 -1.04
C LEU A 283 5.63 13.56 -0.91
N GLY A 284 4.66 12.74 -0.56
CA GLY A 284 3.29 13.19 -0.27
C GLY A 284 3.23 14.15 0.92
N SER A 285 3.97 13.84 2.00
CA SER A 285 4.02 14.74 3.17
C SER A 285 4.70 16.06 2.89
N GLU A 286 5.76 16.08 2.07
CA GLU A 286 6.43 17.32 1.64
C GLU A 286 5.51 18.18 0.76
N ALA A 287 4.76 17.58 -0.17
CA ALA A 287 3.81 18.29 -1.03
C ALA A 287 2.73 18.99 -0.20
N GLY A 288 2.20 18.36 0.84
CA GLY A 288 1.20 18.95 1.73
C GLY A 288 1.69 20.09 2.62
N ILE A 289 3.01 20.28 2.77
CA ILE A 289 3.59 21.37 3.58
C ILE A 289 3.74 22.68 2.75
N HIS A 290 3.85 22.56 1.43
CA HIS A 290 4.12 23.71 0.55
C HIS A 290 2.86 24.45 0.07
N GLU A 291 1.66 24.00 0.43
CA GLU A 291 0.37 24.63 0.06
C GLU A 291 -0.21 25.55 1.14
N TRP A 292 0.61 26.01 2.13
CA TRP A 292 0.18 26.96 3.20
C TRP A 292 0.90 28.30 3.10
#